data_c29eac48e91caa4fa73b5cdf2a265a10
#
_entry.id   c29eac48e91caa4fa73b5cdf2a265a10
#
_cell.length_a   1.000
_cell.length_b   1.000
_cell.length_c   1.000
_cell.angle_alpha   90.00
_cell.angle_beta   90.00
_cell.angle_gamma   90.00
#
_symmetry.space_group_name_H-M   'P 1'
#
loop_
_entity.id
_entity.type
_entity.pdbx_description
1 polymer ?
#
loop_
_entity_poly.entity_id
_entity_poly.type
_entity_poly.pdbx_seq_one_letter_code
_entity_poly.pdbx_strand_id
1 'polypeptide(L)'
;MNEGLPAVLAIDGGNSKTDLALVAEDGTLLATVRGPGMRSPDDLGPWLEALGALIARAQLEAGREGQMAARHITACVANADLPEEEERLAAALRALGWSQTTAVANDTFAVLRAGLDPDALERVGKGAARAGHWGVAVTCGAGINCVAVDPAGRTTGYLALGEISGDWGGGSGLGMAALWWAVRAEDGRGPETVLRHAVAAHFGVATMRDVTISIHLGKINDETLRELAPVLLAVAASGDEVARNLVRRQAEEIGVMAVTVMRRLDLITQATPVVLGGGLMTARDPLLLSEITTRITAAAPLASVSVVAVPPVAGAALLGLDRVGAGAEAERRLRAAYDGRPWS
;
A
#
# COMPACT_ATOMS: atom_id res chain seq x y z
N MET A 1 -7.39 -29.65 -20.27
CA MET A 1 -7.08 -28.64 -21.32
C MET A 1 -6.67 -27.31 -20.63
N ASN A 2 -5.49 -27.31 -20.00
CA ASN A 2 -4.93 -26.13 -19.29
C ASN A 2 -3.67 -25.57 -20.00
N GLU A 3 -3.31 -26.15 -21.14
CA GLU A 3 -2.16 -25.68 -21.91
C GLU A 3 -2.49 -24.29 -22.46
N GLY A 4 -1.83 -23.31 -21.87
CA GLY A 4 -1.86 -21.94 -22.36
C GLY A 4 -2.51 -20.89 -21.47
N LEU A 5 -3.23 -21.19 -20.37
CA LEU A 5 -3.74 -20.15 -19.48
C LEU A 5 -2.60 -19.50 -18.69
N PRO A 6 -2.61 -18.16 -18.47
CA PRO A 6 -1.75 -17.52 -17.49
C PRO A 6 -1.86 -18.22 -16.13
N ALA A 7 -0.76 -18.30 -15.39
CA ALA A 7 -0.80 -18.89 -14.08
C ALA A 7 -1.55 -18.00 -13.10
N VAL A 8 -1.29 -16.69 -13.16
CA VAL A 8 -1.80 -15.70 -12.21
C VAL A 8 -2.38 -14.49 -12.92
N LEU A 9 -3.55 -14.08 -12.47
CA LEU A 9 -4.09 -12.74 -12.63
C LEU A 9 -3.94 -12.03 -11.28
N ALA A 10 -3.01 -11.09 -11.20
CA ALA A 10 -2.79 -10.28 -10.02
C ALA A 10 -3.57 -8.98 -10.10
N ILE A 11 -4.19 -8.59 -8.99
CA ILE A 11 -4.97 -7.35 -8.85
C ILE A 11 -4.46 -6.62 -7.61
N ASP A 12 -4.01 -5.38 -7.79
CA ASP A 12 -3.72 -4.41 -6.72
C ASP A 12 -4.80 -3.34 -6.77
N GLY A 13 -5.80 -3.47 -5.90
CA GLY A 13 -7.00 -2.64 -5.88
C GLY A 13 -6.93 -1.55 -4.82
N GLY A 14 -6.53 -0.35 -5.21
CA GLY A 14 -6.56 0.83 -4.33
C GLY A 14 -7.84 1.66 -4.49
N ASN A 15 -8.02 2.66 -3.62
CA ASN A 15 -9.17 3.59 -3.68
C ASN A 15 -9.11 4.52 -4.91
N SER A 16 -7.92 4.85 -5.41
CA SER A 16 -7.73 5.77 -6.55
C SER A 16 -7.42 5.09 -7.86
N LYS A 17 -6.82 3.92 -7.85
CA LYS A 17 -6.44 3.14 -9.03
C LYS A 17 -6.51 1.65 -8.76
N THR A 18 -6.67 0.87 -9.82
CA THR A 18 -6.49 -0.60 -9.82
C THR A 18 -5.40 -0.94 -10.83
N ASP A 19 -4.36 -1.61 -10.38
CA ASP A 19 -3.32 -2.18 -11.23
C ASP A 19 -3.56 -3.68 -11.38
N LEU A 20 -3.38 -4.20 -12.60
CA LEU A 20 -3.58 -5.61 -12.92
C LEU A 20 -2.38 -6.13 -13.70
N ALA A 21 -1.97 -7.37 -13.40
CA ALA A 21 -0.92 -8.08 -14.13
C ALA A 21 -1.34 -9.52 -14.47
N LEU A 22 -1.09 -9.94 -15.71
CA LEU A 22 -1.15 -11.33 -16.14
C LEU A 22 0.26 -11.92 -16.15
N VAL A 23 0.44 -13.06 -15.50
CA VAL A 23 1.75 -13.67 -15.30
C VAL A 23 1.71 -15.17 -15.65
N ALA A 24 2.70 -15.62 -16.41
CA ALA A 24 2.91 -17.02 -16.70
C ALA A 24 3.53 -17.75 -15.50
N GLU A 25 3.48 -19.09 -15.48
CA GLU A 25 4.02 -19.90 -14.37
C GLU A 25 5.52 -19.74 -14.17
N ASP A 26 6.25 -19.46 -15.25
CA ASP A 26 7.69 -19.21 -15.23
C ASP A 26 8.07 -17.78 -14.80
N GLY A 27 7.10 -16.96 -14.39
CA GLY A 27 7.28 -15.59 -13.97
C GLY A 27 7.30 -14.55 -15.10
N THR A 28 7.08 -14.95 -16.34
CA THR A 28 6.99 -14.00 -17.47
C THR A 28 5.78 -13.09 -17.30
N LEU A 29 6.01 -11.76 -17.26
CA LEU A 29 4.95 -10.77 -17.25
C LEU A 29 4.34 -10.66 -18.67
N LEU A 30 3.10 -11.13 -18.82
CA LEU A 30 2.40 -11.17 -20.11
C LEU A 30 1.74 -9.85 -20.47
N ALA A 31 1.12 -9.21 -19.48
CA ALA A 31 0.48 -7.90 -19.63
C ALA A 31 0.41 -7.18 -18.28
N THR A 32 0.37 -5.84 -18.31
CA THR A 32 0.07 -5.01 -17.14
C THR A 32 -0.78 -3.83 -17.57
N VAL A 33 -1.90 -3.63 -16.87
CA VAL A 33 -2.87 -2.58 -17.18
C VAL A 33 -3.29 -1.85 -15.92
N ARG A 34 -3.66 -0.58 -16.07
CA ARG A 34 -4.17 0.28 -15.00
C ARG A 34 -5.54 0.82 -15.34
N GLY A 35 -6.38 0.95 -14.33
CA GLY A 35 -7.71 1.52 -14.41
C GLY A 35 -8.18 2.20 -13.13
N PRO A 36 -9.48 2.54 -13.04
CA PRO A 36 -10.04 3.23 -11.89
C PRO A 36 -9.98 2.37 -10.63
N GLY A 37 -9.88 3.04 -9.47
CA GLY A 37 -9.91 2.39 -8.16
C GLY A 37 -11.32 2.03 -7.70
N MET A 38 -11.39 1.28 -6.61
CA MET A 38 -12.64 0.95 -5.90
C MET A 38 -13.05 2.15 -5.02
N ARG A 39 -14.04 2.91 -5.47
CA ARG A 39 -14.49 4.12 -4.77
C ARG A 39 -15.46 3.85 -3.63
N SER A 40 -16.21 2.75 -3.70
CA SER A 40 -17.19 2.36 -2.68
C SER A 40 -17.06 0.88 -2.39
N PRO A 41 -16.65 0.50 -1.16
CA PRO A 41 -16.62 -0.90 -0.77
C PRO A 41 -18.02 -1.52 -0.61
N ASP A 42 -19.06 -0.69 -0.41
CA ASP A 42 -20.43 -1.17 -0.23
C ASP A 42 -21.11 -1.53 -1.55
N ASP A 43 -20.70 -0.88 -2.66
CA ASP A 43 -21.19 -1.17 -4.02
C ASP A 43 -20.06 -1.62 -4.92
N LEU A 44 -19.87 -2.93 -5.03
CA LEU A 44 -18.83 -3.56 -5.85
C LEU A 44 -19.15 -3.54 -7.36
N GLY A 45 -20.40 -3.33 -7.75
CA GLY A 45 -20.86 -3.43 -9.15
C GLY A 45 -20.01 -2.62 -10.12
N PRO A 46 -19.86 -1.29 -9.94
CA PRO A 46 -19.08 -0.45 -10.83
C PRO A 46 -17.60 -0.84 -10.90
N TRP A 47 -17.02 -1.26 -9.78
CA TRP A 47 -15.62 -1.70 -9.76
C TRP A 47 -15.44 -3.04 -10.48
N LEU A 48 -16.33 -4.01 -10.30
CA LEU A 48 -16.29 -5.30 -10.98
C LEU A 48 -16.49 -5.16 -12.49
N GLU A 49 -17.35 -4.23 -12.93
CA GLU A 49 -17.50 -3.90 -14.35
C GLU A 49 -16.21 -3.33 -14.93
N ALA A 50 -15.62 -2.33 -14.26
CA ALA A 50 -14.34 -1.75 -14.66
C ALA A 50 -13.22 -2.80 -14.67
N LEU A 51 -13.19 -3.68 -13.69
CA LEU A 51 -12.22 -4.78 -13.60
C LEU A 51 -12.38 -5.76 -14.77
N GLY A 52 -13.61 -6.09 -15.16
CA GLY A 52 -13.88 -6.91 -16.36
C GLY A 52 -13.28 -6.30 -17.62
N ALA A 53 -13.45 -5.00 -17.82
CA ALA A 53 -12.89 -4.27 -18.96
C ALA A 53 -11.34 -4.27 -18.91
N LEU A 54 -10.74 -4.12 -17.71
CA LEU A 54 -9.29 -4.20 -17.53
C LEU A 54 -8.75 -5.61 -17.84
N ILE A 55 -9.43 -6.66 -17.39
CA ILE A 55 -9.06 -8.04 -17.68
C ILE A 55 -9.10 -8.30 -19.18
N ALA A 56 -10.18 -7.89 -19.87
CA ALA A 56 -10.27 -8.04 -21.31
C ALA A 56 -9.13 -7.32 -22.05
N ARG A 57 -8.77 -6.12 -21.62
CA ARG A 57 -7.62 -5.39 -22.17
C ARG A 57 -6.31 -6.11 -21.93
N ALA A 58 -6.07 -6.62 -20.73
CA ALA A 58 -4.85 -7.36 -20.40
C ALA A 58 -4.75 -8.67 -21.21
N GLN A 59 -5.86 -9.37 -21.41
CA GLN A 59 -5.90 -10.57 -22.25
C GLN A 59 -5.57 -10.23 -23.71
N LEU A 60 -6.13 -9.16 -24.25
CA LEU A 60 -5.82 -8.70 -25.61
C LEU A 60 -4.34 -8.35 -25.77
N GLU A 61 -3.75 -7.61 -24.82
CA GLU A 61 -2.32 -7.28 -24.82
C GLU A 61 -1.43 -8.54 -24.73
N ALA A 62 -1.92 -9.59 -24.06
CA ALA A 62 -1.26 -10.89 -23.99
C ALA A 62 -1.52 -11.80 -25.22
N GLY A 63 -2.24 -11.31 -26.23
CA GLY A 63 -2.62 -12.10 -27.41
C GLY A 63 -3.60 -13.23 -27.11
N ARG A 64 -4.53 -13.00 -26.16
CA ARG A 64 -5.47 -14.01 -25.66
C ARG A 64 -6.89 -13.52 -25.68
N GLU A 65 -7.82 -14.47 -25.71
CA GLU A 65 -9.25 -14.24 -25.64
C GLU A 65 -9.91 -15.35 -24.81
N GLY A 66 -11.05 -15.06 -24.20
CA GLY A 66 -11.85 -16.04 -23.48
C GLY A 66 -12.34 -15.52 -22.12
N GLN A 67 -13.32 -16.20 -21.55
CA GLN A 67 -13.87 -15.84 -20.24
C GLN A 67 -12.88 -16.05 -19.11
N MET A 68 -12.14 -17.16 -19.11
CA MET A 68 -11.16 -17.46 -18.08
C MET A 68 -9.84 -16.74 -18.38
N ALA A 69 -9.43 -15.86 -17.47
CA ALA A 69 -8.23 -15.02 -17.62
C ALA A 69 -6.96 -15.71 -17.11
N ALA A 70 -7.05 -16.50 -16.02
CA ALA A 70 -5.91 -17.18 -15.40
C ALA A 70 -6.35 -18.43 -14.64
N ARG A 71 -5.39 -19.26 -14.21
CA ARG A 71 -5.65 -20.39 -13.30
C ARG A 71 -5.97 -19.88 -11.88
N HIS A 72 -5.30 -18.83 -11.43
CA HIS A 72 -5.45 -18.25 -10.10
C HIS A 72 -5.59 -16.74 -10.16
N ILE A 73 -6.54 -16.19 -9.38
CA ILE A 73 -6.61 -14.75 -9.08
C ILE A 73 -6.05 -14.52 -7.68
N THR A 74 -5.10 -13.58 -7.57
CA THR A 74 -4.71 -12.97 -6.30
C THR A 74 -5.11 -11.50 -6.34
N ALA A 75 -6.08 -11.11 -5.53
CA ALA A 75 -6.52 -9.73 -5.39
C ALA A 75 -6.09 -9.20 -4.03
N CYS A 76 -5.23 -8.19 -4.03
CA CYS A 76 -4.82 -7.43 -2.85
C CYS A 76 -5.52 -6.08 -2.91
N VAL A 77 -6.43 -5.82 -1.96
CA VAL A 77 -7.39 -4.70 -2.07
C VAL A 77 -7.37 -3.86 -0.80
N ALA A 78 -7.28 -2.55 -0.94
CA ALA A 78 -7.20 -1.60 0.17
C ALA A 78 -8.43 -1.62 1.11
N ASN A 79 -9.60 -2.04 0.60
CA ASN A 79 -10.85 -2.14 1.36
C ASN A 79 -11.18 -3.60 1.76
N ALA A 80 -10.18 -4.46 1.88
CA ALA A 80 -10.28 -5.81 2.41
C ALA A 80 -9.59 -5.85 3.79
N ASP A 81 -10.15 -5.10 4.73
CA ASP A 81 -9.58 -4.92 6.07
C ASP A 81 -10.15 -5.94 7.07
N LEU A 82 -11.35 -6.44 6.81
CA LEU A 82 -12.05 -7.41 7.65
C LEU A 82 -12.22 -8.75 6.93
N PRO A 83 -12.20 -9.89 7.65
CA PRO A 83 -12.44 -11.21 7.06
C PRO A 83 -13.74 -11.31 6.25
N GLU A 84 -14.79 -10.62 6.68
CA GLU A 84 -16.09 -10.55 6.01
C GLU A 84 -16.00 -9.82 4.67
N GLU A 85 -15.15 -8.79 4.57
CA GLU A 85 -14.90 -8.03 3.34
C GLU A 85 -14.06 -8.86 2.37
N GLU A 86 -13.02 -9.53 2.85
CA GLU A 86 -12.21 -10.45 2.04
C GLU A 86 -13.08 -11.56 1.44
N GLU A 87 -13.95 -12.20 2.24
CA GLU A 87 -14.82 -13.27 1.75
C GLU A 87 -15.89 -12.75 0.77
N ARG A 88 -16.48 -11.58 1.03
CA ARG A 88 -17.43 -10.94 0.10
C ARG A 88 -16.79 -10.65 -1.26
N LEU A 89 -15.60 -10.07 -1.27
CA LEU A 89 -14.83 -9.80 -2.49
C LEU A 89 -14.44 -11.09 -3.20
N ALA A 90 -13.97 -12.10 -2.46
CA ALA A 90 -13.60 -13.40 -3.01
C ALA A 90 -14.81 -14.10 -3.63
N ALA A 91 -15.98 -14.06 -2.98
CA ALA A 91 -17.21 -14.62 -3.51
C ALA A 91 -17.65 -13.91 -4.81
N ALA A 92 -17.59 -12.58 -4.84
CA ALA A 92 -17.92 -11.80 -6.03
C ALA A 92 -17.00 -12.12 -7.21
N LEU A 93 -15.68 -12.19 -6.98
CA LEU A 93 -14.71 -12.54 -8.03
C LEU A 93 -14.88 -13.99 -8.51
N ARG A 94 -15.12 -14.96 -7.62
CA ARG A 94 -15.40 -16.35 -8.00
C ARG A 94 -16.65 -16.49 -8.87
N ALA A 95 -17.69 -15.72 -8.58
CA ALA A 95 -18.94 -15.77 -9.35
C ALA A 95 -18.79 -15.35 -10.81
N LEU A 96 -17.75 -14.57 -11.14
CA LEU A 96 -17.50 -14.11 -12.52
C LEU A 96 -16.77 -15.15 -13.39
N GLY A 97 -16.22 -16.22 -12.79
CA GLY A 97 -15.61 -17.34 -13.52
C GLY A 97 -14.34 -16.97 -14.29
N TRP A 98 -13.63 -15.91 -13.87
CA TRP A 98 -12.39 -15.48 -14.51
C TRP A 98 -11.18 -16.36 -14.16
N SER A 99 -11.28 -17.20 -13.14
CA SER A 99 -10.22 -18.12 -12.72
C SER A 99 -10.78 -19.41 -12.12
N GLN A 100 -9.90 -20.41 -11.97
CA GLN A 100 -10.23 -21.67 -11.27
C GLN A 100 -10.23 -21.48 -9.76
N THR A 101 -9.32 -20.65 -9.24
CA THR A 101 -9.18 -20.36 -7.81
C THR A 101 -8.95 -18.86 -7.59
N THR A 102 -9.43 -18.35 -6.46
CA THR A 102 -9.33 -16.92 -6.11
C THR A 102 -8.91 -16.78 -4.66
N ALA A 103 -7.95 -15.91 -4.40
CA ALA A 103 -7.58 -15.44 -3.07
C ALA A 103 -7.70 -13.91 -3.03
N VAL A 104 -8.26 -13.42 -1.93
CA VAL A 104 -8.33 -11.98 -1.62
C VAL A 104 -7.58 -11.76 -0.32
N ALA A 105 -6.90 -10.63 -0.20
CA ALA A 105 -6.22 -10.18 1.00
C ALA A 105 -6.15 -8.64 1.02
N ASN A 106 -5.84 -8.06 2.17
CA ASN A 106 -5.52 -6.64 2.25
C ASN A 106 -4.27 -6.31 1.40
N ASP A 107 -4.24 -5.10 0.81
CA ASP A 107 -3.16 -4.63 -0.08
C ASP A 107 -1.78 -4.56 0.62
N THR A 108 -1.74 -4.43 1.94
CA THR A 108 -0.50 -4.40 2.72
C THR A 108 0.29 -5.71 2.62
N PHE A 109 -0.38 -6.86 2.37
CA PHE A 109 0.31 -8.13 2.10
C PHE A 109 1.04 -8.12 0.75
N ALA A 110 0.50 -7.45 -0.26
CA ALA A 110 1.20 -7.26 -1.52
C ALA A 110 2.44 -6.39 -1.35
N VAL A 111 2.34 -5.31 -0.55
CA VAL A 111 3.50 -4.46 -0.20
C VAL A 111 4.57 -5.29 0.52
N LEU A 112 4.19 -6.11 1.51
CA LEU A 112 5.13 -7.00 2.18
C LEU A 112 5.86 -7.87 1.17
N ARG A 113 5.12 -8.63 0.36
CA ARG A 113 5.69 -9.58 -0.60
C ARG A 113 6.55 -8.91 -1.67
N ALA A 114 6.16 -7.71 -2.11
CA ALA A 114 6.92 -6.90 -3.06
C ALA A 114 8.29 -6.47 -2.50
N GLY A 115 8.32 -6.08 -1.22
CA GLY A 115 9.52 -5.54 -0.58
C GLY A 115 10.48 -6.56 0.00
N LEU A 116 10.11 -7.85 0.05
CA LEU A 116 11.01 -8.89 0.54
C LEU A 116 12.08 -9.21 -0.51
N ASP A 117 13.34 -9.21 -0.08
CA ASP A 117 14.48 -9.56 -0.92
C ASP A 117 14.61 -11.09 -1.05
N PRO A 118 14.50 -11.67 -2.26
CA PRO A 118 14.64 -13.09 -2.46
C PRO A 118 16.01 -13.63 -2.04
N ASP A 119 17.08 -12.86 -2.21
CA ASP A 119 18.43 -13.27 -1.86
C ASP A 119 18.69 -13.20 -0.34
N ALA A 120 17.99 -12.33 0.38
CA ALA A 120 18.05 -12.29 1.84
C ALA A 120 17.46 -13.55 2.46
N LEU A 121 16.52 -14.19 1.80
CA LEU A 121 15.81 -15.38 2.24
C LEU A 121 16.63 -16.66 2.06
N GLU A 122 17.46 -16.76 1.03
CA GLU A 122 18.38 -17.88 0.84
C GLU A 122 19.49 -17.90 1.93
N ARG A 123 19.78 -16.73 2.54
CA ARG A 123 20.80 -16.59 3.60
C ARG A 123 20.35 -17.10 4.96
N VAL A 124 19.07 -17.23 5.23
CA VAL A 124 18.51 -17.64 6.54
C VAL A 124 18.43 -19.18 6.72
N GLY A 125 18.82 -19.98 5.71
CA GLY A 125 19.06 -21.42 5.85
C GLY A 125 18.01 -22.35 5.24
N LYS A 126 18.49 -23.39 4.59
CA LYS A 126 17.75 -24.42 3.81
C LYS A 126 16.79 -25.32 4.61
N GLY A 127 16.23 -24.89 5.73
CA GLY A 127 15.39 -25.73 6.60
C GLY A 127 13.93 -25.31 6.71
N ALA A 128 13.57 -24.12 6.29
CA ALA A 128 12.21 -23.61 6.39
C ALA A 128 11.57 -23.53 4.99
N ALA A 129 11.03 -24.65 4.52
CA ALA A 129 10.19 -24.69 3.34
C ALA A 129 9.05 -23.68 3.52
N ARG A 130 9.01 -22.61 2.72
CA ARG A 130 8.14 -21.42 2.76
C ARG A 130 8.48 -20.31 3.74
N ALA A 131 9.56 -20.35 4.51
CA ALA A 131 9.96 -19.29 5.45
C ALA A 131 10.43 -17.99 4.76
N GLY A 132 10.29 -17.89 3.45
CA GLY A 132 10.77 -16.78 2.64
C GLY A 132 9.87 -15.55 2.58
N HIS A 133 8.66 -15.58 3.14
CA HIS A 133 7.67 -14.51 2.92
C HIS A 133 7.14 -13.97 4.25
N TRP A 134 8.01 -13.77 5.22
CA TRP A 134 7.69 -13.24 6.54
C TRP A 134 8.36 -11.88 6.78
N GLY A 135 7.78 -11.10 7.66
CA GLY A 135 8.25 -9.76 8.01
C GLY A 135 7.08 -8.85 8.39
N VAL A 136 7.35 -7.58 8.38
CA VAL A 136 6.37 -6.53 8.66
C VAL A 136 6.22 -5.65 7.44
N ALA A 137 5.00 -5.26 7.10
CA ALA A 137 4.76 -4.18 6.15
C ALA A 137 3.95 -3.07 6.81
N VAL A 138 4.30 -1.83 6.51
CA VAL A 138 3.50 -0.65 6.82
C VAL A 138 3.17 0.06 5.51
N THR A 139 1.89 0.16 5.20
CA THR A 139 1.39 0.92 4.05
C THR A 139 0.90 2.28 4.52
N CYS A 140 1.42 3.35 3.93
CA CYS A 140 1.01 4.71 4.22
C CYS A 140 0.63 5.42 2.91
N GLY A 141 -0.65 5.33 2.58
CA GLY A 141 -1.30 5.93 1.41
C GLY A 141 -2.23 7.05 1.82
N ALA A 142 -3.52 6.97 1.48
CA ALA A 142 -4.54 7.87 2.03
C ALA A 142 -4.68 7.67 3.55
N GLY A 143 -4.75 6.43 4.01
CA GLY A 143 -4.66 6.03 5.42
C GLY A 143 -3.33 5.38 5.76
N ILE A 144 -3.33 4.62 6.87
CA ILE A 144 -2.19 3.83 7.35
C ILE A 144 -2.66 2.43 7.71
N ASN A 145 -1.90 1.41 7.35
CA ASN A 145 -2.11 0.03 7.78
C ASN A 145 -0.78 -0.67 8.07
N CYS A 146 -0.82 -1.70 8.91
CA CYS A 146 0.36 -2.49 9.21
C CYS A 146 -0.03 -3.96 9.41
N VAL A 147 0.69 -4.85 8.75
CA VAL A 147 0.56 -6.31 8.91
C VAL A 147 1.91 -6.93 9.20
N ALA A 148 1.90 -8.07 9.88
CA ALA A 148 3.08 -8.90 10.07
C ALA A 148 2.77 -10.36 9.78
N VAL A 149 3.77 -11.07 9.28
CA VAL A 149 3.78 -12.52 9.07
C VAL A 149 5.03 -13.06 9.74
N ASP A 150 4.93 -14.12 10.52
CA ASP A 150 6.08 -14.78 11.12
C ASP A 150 6.61 -15.94 10.26
N PRO A 151 7.79 -16.52 10.58
CA PRO A 151 8.33 -17.66 9.84
C PRO A 151 7.44 -18.91 9.82
N ALA A 152 6.49 -19.04 10.76
CA ALA A 152 5.52 -20.14 10.79
C ALA A 152 4.25 -19.83 9.96
N GLY A 153 4.14 -18.62 9.40
CA GLY A 153 2.99 -18.18 8.63
C GLY A 153 1.84 -17.63 9.48
N ARG A 154 2.04 -17.41 10.80
CA ARG A 154 1.05 -16.71 11.63
C ARG A 154 1.02 -15.23 11.21
N THR A 155 -0.17 -14.66 11.13
CA THR A 155 -0.39 -13.27 10.73
C THR A 155 -0.98 -12.45 11.86
N THR A 156 -0.68 -11.16 11.87
CA THR A 156 -1.36 -10.15 12.71
C THR A 156 -1.36 -8.81 12.00
N GLY A 157 -2.31 -7.95 12.37
CA GLY A 157 -2.44 -6.61 11.79
C GLY A 157 -3.38 -5.75 12.64
N TYR A 158 -3.90 -4.71 12.02
CA TYR A 158 -4.88 -3.79 12.59
C TYR A 158 -6.13 -3.77 11.72
N LEU A 159 -7.23 -3.23 12.25
CA LEU A 159 -8.49 -3.08 11.50
C LEU A 159 -8.36 -2.03 10.39
N ALA A 160 -7.46 -1.06 10.54
CA ALA A 160 -7.15 0.01 9.56
C ALA A 160 -8.36 0.83 9.08
N LEU A 161 -9.35 1.02 9.98
CA LEU A 161 -10.59 1.74 9.71
C LEU A 161 -10.50 3.25 10.04
N GLY A 162 -9.27 3.78 10.15
CA GLY A 162 -9.01 5.17 10.49
C GLY A 162 -9.19 5.46 11.98
N GLU A 163 -9.63 6.68 12.32
CA GLU A 163 -9.71 7.14 13.71
C GLU A 163 -10.58 6.26 14.61
N ILE A 164 -11.60 5.60 14.06
CA ILE A 164 -12.48 4.70 14.83
C ILE A 164 -11.78 3.42 15.29
N SER A 165 -10.71 3.02 14.64
CA SER A 165 -9.82 1.91 15.04
C SER A 165 -8.55 2.39 15.75
N GLY A 166 -8.42 3.70 15.97
CA GLY A 166 -7.28 4.30 16.65
C GLY A 166 -6.10 4.61 15.74
N ASP A 167 -6.30 4.62 14.43
CA ASP A 167 -5.24 4.90 13.45
C ASP A 167 -5.14 6.41 13.21
N TRP A 168 -3.94 6.93 13.24
CA TRP A 168 -3.69 8.33 12.90
C TRP A 168 -2.61 8.44 11.82
N GLY A 169 -2.86 9.26 10.81
CA GLY A 169 -1.86 9.57 9.79
C GLY A 169 -2.30 9.18 8.37
N GLY A 170 -1.32 8.81 7.55
CA GLY A 170 -1.53 8.74 6.11
C GLY A 170 -1.72 10.11 5.49
N GLY A 171 -1.98 10.15 4.19
CA GLY A 171 -2.17 11.40 3.46
C GLY A 171 -3.34 12.22 3.98
N SER A 172 -4.47 11.57 4.32
CA SER A 172 -5.67 12.23 4.84
C SER A 172 -5.44 12.81 6.22
N GLY A 173 -4.85 12.06 7.15
CA GLY A 173 -4.54 12.52 8.50
C GLY A 173 -3.53 13.66 8.50
N LEU A 174 -2.46 13.55 7.72
CA LEU A 174 -1.46 14.62 7.57
C LEU A 174 -2.05 15.86 6.91
N GLY A 175 -2.88 15.69 5.88
CA GLY A 175 -3.54 16.81 5.20
C GLY A 175 -4.48 17.57 6.11
N MET A 176 -5.31 16.87 6.88
CA MET A 176 -6.18 17.46 7.89
C MET A 176 -5.38 18.19 8.98
N ALA A 177 -4.28 17.59 9.46
CA ALA A 177 -3.41 18.21 10.45
C ALA A 177 -2.71 19.46 9.90
N ALA A 178 -2.26 19.44 8.64
CA ALA A 178 -1.68 20.62 7.99
C ALA A 178 -2.70 21.76 7.88
N LEU A 179 -3.93 21.47 7.44
CA LEU A 179 -5.03 22.42 7.39
C LEU A 179 -5.32 22.99 8.78
N TRP A 180 -5.43 22.14 9.80
CA TRP A 180 -5.76 22.55 11.16
C TRP A 180 -4.73 23.53 11.74
N TRP A 181 -3.44 23.24 11.58
CA TRP A 181 -2.37 24.11 12.07
C TRP A 181 -2.25 25.39 11.25
N ALA A 182 -2.46 25.33 9.93
CA ALA A 182 -2.45 26.49 9.05
C ALA A 182 -3.55 27.51 9.43
N VAL A 183 -4.77 27.01 9.67
CA VAL A 183 -5.90 27.86 10.12
C VAL A 183 -5.58 28.52 11.46
N ARG A 184 -5.06 27.75 12.43
CA ARG A 184 -4.75 28.25 13.77
C ARG A 184 -3.60 29.26 13.79
N ALA A 185 -2.65 29.13 12.88
CA ALA A 185 -1.58 30.12 12.72
C ALA A 185 -2.13 31.45 12.17
N GLU A 186 -3.10 31.41 11.22
CA GLU A 186 -3.68 32.62 10.66
C GLU A 186 -4.56 33.36 11.65
N ASP A 187 -5.34 32.67 12.47
CA ASP A 187 -6.27 33.29 13.43
C ASP A 187 -5.68 33.54 14.82
N GLY A 188 -4.38 33.22 15.02
CA GLY A 188 -3.65 33.51 16.27
C GLY A 188 -3.87 32.48 17.38
N ARG A 189 -4.59 31.37 17.15
CA ARG A 189 -4.77 30.31 18.14
C ARG A 189 -3.63 29.30 18.19
N GLY A 190 -2.67 29.37 17.27
CA GLY A 190 -1.53 28.45 17.16
C GLY A 190 -0.22 29.19 16.91
N PRO A 191 0.90 28.46 16.94
CA PRO A 191 2.19 29.01 16.59
C PRO A 191 2.25 29.41 15.11
N GLU A 192 3.12 30.36 14.80
CA GLU A 192 3.43 30.73 13.43
C GLU A 192 3.97 29.50 12.67
N THR A 193 3.49 29.31 11.43
CA THR A 193 3.96 28.29 10.51
C THR A 193 3.81 28.71 9.06
N VAL A 194 4.75 28.28 8.22
CA VAL A 194 4.72 28.48 6.76
C VAL A 194 3.54 27.72 6.13
N LEU A 195 2.99 26.71 6.81
CA LEU A 195 1.84 25.94 6.33
C LEU A 195 0.66 26.86 5.96
N ARG A 196 0.41 27.96 6.68
CA ARG A 196 -0.70 28.89 6.36
C ARG A 196 -0.62 29.42 4.93
N HIS A 197 0.57 29.71 4.44
CA HIS A 197 0.78 30.21 3.08
C HIS A 197 0.82 29.07 2.06
N ALA A 198 1.49 27.97 2.42
CA ALA A 198 1.64 26.83 1.53
C ALA A 198 0.30 26.15 1.23
N VAL A 199 -0.58 25.99 2.22
CA VAL A 199 -1.92 25.40 2.05
C VAL A 199 -2.83 26.35 1.24
N ALA A 200 -2.84 27.65 1.53
CA ALA A 200 -3.61 28.61 0.75
C ALA A 200 -3.16 28.64 -0.72
N ALA A 201 -1.85 28.64 -0.96
CA ALA A 201 -1.28 28.60 -2.31
C ALA A 201 -1.62 27.30 -3.05
N HIS A 202 -1.61 26.15 -2.37
CA HIS A 202 -1.99 24.86 -2.96
C HIS A 202 -3.42 24.88 -3.54
N PHE A 203 -4.36 25.52 -2.83
CA PHE A 203 -5.75 25.67 -3.28
C PHE A 203 -5.99 26.91 -4.14
N GLY A 204 -4.95 27.68 -4.48
CA GLY A 204 -5.04 28.85 -5.35
C GLY A 204 -5.83 30.02 -4.76
N VAL A 205 -5.86 30.15 -3.43
CA VAL A 205 -6.55 31.24 -2.70
C VAL A 205 -5.58 32.05 -1.85
N ALA A 206 -6.01 33.23 -1.40
CA ALA A 206 -5.12 34.15 -0.69
C ALA A 206 -4.94 33.82 0.80
N THR A 207 -5.98 33.30 1.46
CA THR A 207 -6.03 33.15 2.91
C THR A 207 -6.54 31.78 3.34
N MET A 208 -6.21 31.36 4.55
CA MET A 208 -6.77 30.14 5.15
C MET A 208 -8.27 30.26 5.42
N ARG A 209 -8.75 31.49 5.65
CA ARG A 209 -10.20 31.78 5.74
C ARG A 209 -10.90 31.38 4.43
N ASP A 210 -10.32 31.71 3.28
CA ASP A 210 -10.89 31.38 1.96
C ASP A 210 -10.88 29.88 1.73
N VAL A 211 -9.80 29.17 2.12
CA VAL A 211 -9.74 27.69 2.10
C VAL A 211 -10.88 27.10 2.91
N THR A 212 -10.99 27.51 4.19
CA THR A 212 -12.01 26.99 5.12
C THR A 212 -13.43 27.20 4.61
N ILE A 213 -13.74 28.40 4.10
CA ILE A 213 -15.06 28.71 3.52
C ILE A 213 -15.30 27.86 2.26
N SER A 214 -14.28 27.68 1.42
CA SER A 214 -14.41 26.92 0.18
C SER A 214 -14.66 25.43 0.45
N ILE A 215 -14.01 24.84 1.46
CA ILE A 215 -14.29 23.47 1.92
C ILE A 215 -15.71 23.38 2.49
N HIS A 216 -16.09 24.29 3.38
CA HIS A 216 -17.42 24.31 4.01
C HIS A 216 -18.55 24.40 2.99
N LEU A 217 -18.34 25.16 1.92
CA LEU A 217 -19.32 25.32 0.84
C LEU A 217 -19.23 24.24 -0.25
N GLY A 218 -18.38 23.22 -0.09
CA GLY A 218 -18.18 22.13 -1.05
C GLY A 218 -17.50 22.56 -2.37
N LYS A 219 -16.86 23.74 -2.41
CA LYS A 219 -16.08 24.20 -3.58
C LYS A 219 -14.72 23.53 -3.67
N ILE A 220 -14.15 23.17 -2.53
CA ILE A 220 -12.98 22.31 -2.38
C ILE A 220 -13.50 21.01 -1.76
N ASN A 221 -13.25 19.89 -2.43
CA ASN A 221 -13.59 18.56 -1.90
C ASN A 221 -12.63 18.23 -0.76
N ASP A 222 -13.15 17.80 0.39
CA ASP A 222 -12.34 17.39 1.55
C ASP A 222 -11.43 16.20 1.25
N GLU A 223 -11.80 15.31 0.32
CA GLU A 223 -10.92 14.25 -0.16
C GLU A 223 -9.60 14.77 -0.75
N THR A 224 -9.57 16.02 -1.26
CA THR A 224 -8.34 16.62 -1.80
C THR A 224 -7.35 17.03 -0.70
N LEU A 225 -7.77 17.06 0.57
CA LEU A 225 -6.87 17.37 1.69
C LEU A 225 -5.67 16.43 1.79
N ARG A 226 -5.79 15.19 1.34
CA ARG A 226 -4.66 14.25 1.25
C ARG A 226 -3.51 14.76 0.37
N GLU A 227 -3.80 15.66 -0.57
CA GLU A 227 -2.81 16.29 -1.45
C GLU A 227 -1.91 17.29 -0.69
N LEU A 228 -2.30 17.67 0.53
CA LEU A 228 -1.48 18.50 1.41
C LEU A 228 -0.31 17.73 2.07
N ALA A 229 -0.30 16.39 2.04
CA ALA A 229 0.80 15.63 2.62
C ALA A 229 2.17 15.95 1.96
N PRO A 230 2.31 15.97 0.62
CA PRO A 230 3.53 16.47 -0.02
C PRO A 230 3.88 17.93 0.33
N VAL A 231 2.88 18.80 0.44
CA VAL A 231 3.07 20.21 0.83
C VAL A 231 3.65 20.30 2.25
N LEU A 232 3.10 19.52 3.18
CA LEU A 232 3.59 19.43 4.56
C LEU A 232 5.05 18.92 4.60
N LEU A 233 5.40 17.88 3.84
CA LEU A 233 6.78 17.39 3.76
C LEU A 233 7.74 18.46 3.23
N ALA A 234 7.36 19.20 2.19
CA ALA A 234 8.16 20.28 1.64
C ALA A 234 8.37 21.41 2.66
N VAL A 235 7.31 21.81 3.39
CA VAL A 235 7.40 22.80 4.46
C VAL A 235 8.27 22.31 5.62
N ALA A 236 8.16 21.05 6.02
CA ALA A 236 9.03 20.44 7.04
C ALA A 236 10.50 20.45 6.61
N ALA A 237 10.79 20.16 5.35
CA ALA A 237 12.14 20.20 4.78
C ALA A 237 12.73 21.62 4.80
N SER A 238 11.90 22.66 4.68
CA SER A 238 12.35 24.07 4.78
C SER A 238 12.68 24.53 6.21
N GLY A 239 12.42 23.68 7.24
CA GLY A 239 12.76 23.95 8.62
C GLY A 239 11.61 24.40 9.51
N ASP A 240 10.37 24.38 9.04
CA ASP A 240 9.20 24.72 9.83
C ASP A 240 8.96 23.69 10.95
N GLU A 241 8.98 24.13 12.20
CA GLU A 241 8.90 23.21 13.35
C GLU A 241 7.50 22.61 13.52
N VAL A 242 6.43 23.29 13.13
CA VAL A 242 5.08 22.73 13.18
C VAL A 242 4.97 21.57 12.20
N ALA A 243 5.41 21.77 10.97
CA ALA A 243 5.42 20.72 9.95
C ALA A 243 6.34 19.55 10.34
N ARG A 244 7.54 19.82 10.86
CA ARG A 244 8.46 18.79 11.38
C ARG A 244 7.84 17.95 12.49
N ASN A 245 7.11 18.57 13.41
CA ASN A 245 6.45 17.85 14.49
C ASN A 245 5.34 16.92 13.97
N LEU A 246 4.63 17.30 12.91
CA LEU A 246 3.67 16.42 12.25
C LEU A 246 4.35 15.24 11.56
N VAL A 247 5.49 15.46 10.91
CA VAL A 247 6.30 14.37 10.32
C VAL A 247 6.81 13.41 11.41
N ARG A 248 7.31 13.95 12.54
CA ARG A 248 7.75 13.11 13.68
C ARG A 248 6.61 12.29 14.27
N ARG A 249 5.41 12.89 14.40
CA ARG A 249 4.22 12.17 14.86
C ARG A 249 3.85 11.04 13.90
N GLN A 250 3.87 11.28 12.59
CA GLN A 250 3.64 10.22 11.60
C GLN A 250 4.65 9.08 11.74
N ALA A 251 5.93 9.40 11.95
CA ALA A 251 6.97 8.40 12.18
C ALA A 251 6.75 7.62 13.48
N GLU A 252 6.25 8.27 14.53
CA GLU A 252 5.89 7.64 15.80
C GLU A 252 4.77 6.62 15.62
N GLU A 253 3.68 6.98 14.94
CA GLU A 253 2.56 6.07 14.67
C GLU A 253 3.04 4.84 13.88
N ILE A 254 3.81 5.03 12.81
CA ILE A 254 4.40 3.94 12.02
C ILE A 254 5.27 3.05 12.91
N GLY A 255 6.14 3.64 13.74
CA GLY A 255 7.01 2.92 14.64
C GLY A 255 6.24 2.10 15.68
N VAL A 256 5.20 2.70 16.28
CA VAL A 256 4.33 2.02 17.27
C VAL A 256 3.60 0.84 16.62
N MET A 257 3.02 1.02 15.43
CA MET A 257 2.34 -0.06 14.71
C MET A 257 3.29 -1.22 14.41
N ALA A 258 4.44 -0.94 13.78
CA ALA A 258 5.42 -1.95 13.41
C ALA A 258 5.96 -2.72 14.63
N VAL A 259 6.37 -2.02 15.68
CA VAL A 259 6.90 -2.66 16.90
C VAL A 259 5.84 -3.49 17.62
N THR A 260 4.59 -3.03 17.61
CA THR A 260 3.49 -3.77 18.26
C THR A 260 3.18 -5.09 17.55
N VAL A 261 3.10 -5.12 16.21
CA VAL A 261 2.90 -6.39 15.50
C VAL A 261 4.10 -7.32 15.63
N MET A 262 5.33 -6.77 15.68
CA MET A 262 6.52 -7.56 15.96
C MET A 262 6.46 -8.22 17.35
N ARG A 263 5.98 -7.52 18.39
CA ARG A 263 5.79 -8.09 19.74
C ARG A 263 4.74 -9.20 19.74
N ARG A 264 3.61 -9.02 19.03
CA ARG A 264 2.55 -10.01 18.95
C ARG A 264 3.00 -11.35 18.34
N LEU A 265 4.01 -11.32 17.46
CA LEU A 265 4.55 -12.49 16.76
C LEU A 265 5.96 -12.90 17.22
N ASP A 266 6.48 -12.36 18.33
CA ASP A 266 7.80 -12.65 18.89
C ASP A 266 8.97 -12.35 17.91
N LEU A 267 8.84 -11.28 17.11
CA LEU A 267 9.80 -10.88 16.07
C LEU A 267 10.84 -9.85 16.53
N ILE A 268 10.72 -9.29 17.72
CA ILE A 268 11.59 -8.18 18.23
C ILE A 268 13.07 -8.55 18.23
N THR A 269 13.41 -9.79 18.54
CA THR A 269 14.79 -10.28 18.64
C THR A 269 15.28 -10.98 17.38
N GLN A 270 14.49 -10.93 16.32
CA GLN A 270 14.81 -11.55 15.02
C GLN A 270 15.29 -10.51 14.01
N ALA A 271 16.04 -10.94 12.99
CA ALA A 271 16.43 -10.11 11.86
C ALA A 271 15.21 -9.87 10.93
N THR A 272 14.23 -9.14 11.45
CA THR A 272 12.92 -8.95 10.82
C THR A 272 13.00 -7.89 9.72
N PRO A 273 12.65 -8.20 8.47
CA PRO A 273 12.45 -7.19 7.43
C PRO A 273 11.19 -6.38 7.71
N VAL A 274 11.32 -5.06 7.65
CA VAL A 274 10.21 -4.10 7.75
C VAL A 274 10.13 -3.32 6.45
N VAL A 275 9.07 -3.56 5.70
CA VAL A 275 8.82 -2.96 4.39
C VAL A 275 7.87 -1.78 4.53
N LEU A 276 8.28 -0.62 4.07
CA LEU A 276 7.48 0.58 4.02
C LEU A 276 6.93 0.79 2.61
N GLY A 277 5.62 0.99 2.47
CA GLY A 277 4.96 1.23 1.20
C GLY A 277 3.92 2.33 1.24
N GLY A 278 3.28 2.56 0.10
CA GLY A 278 2.32 3.64 -0.11
C GLY A 278 2.96 4.95 -0.56
N GLY A 279 2.13 5.87 -1.06
CA GLY A 279 2.58 7.11 -1.70
C GLY A 279 3.45 7.99 -0.80
N LEU A 280 3.17 8.03 0.50
CA LEU A 280 3.95 8.82 1.45
C LEU A 280 5.38 8.28 1.61
N MET A 281 5.55 6.96 1.58
CA MET A 281 6.87 6.32 1.72
C MET A 281 7.69 6.39 0.43
N THR A 282 7.04 6.31 -0.72
CA THR A 282 7.72 6.41 -2.02
C THR A 282 8.25 7.81 -2.30
N ALA A 283 7.75 8.84 -1.62
CA ALA A 283 8.33 10.19 -1.63
C ALA A 283 9.76 10.24 -1.02
N ARG A 284 10.16 9.20 -0.25
CA ARG A 284 11.49 9.04 0.36
C ARG A 284 11.96 10.26 1.16
N ASP A 285 11.05 10.92 1.88
CA ASP A 285 11.40 12.04 2.74
C ASP A 285 12.45 11.64 3.79
N PRO A 286 13.63 12.31 3.84
CA PRO A 286 14.72 11.88 4.70
C PRO A 286 14.39 11.98 6.19
N LEU A 287 13.64 13.01 6.63
CA LEU A 287 13.25 13.18 8.02
C LEU A 287 12.31 12.05 8.45
N LEU A 288 11.27 11.80 7.65
CA LEU A 288 10.30 10.75 7.94
C LEU A 288 10.97 9.38 8.02
N LEU A 289 11.78 9.01 7.03
CA LEU A 289 12.44 7.70 6.98
C LEU A 289 13.47 7.51 8.10
N SER A 290 14.24 8.56 8.42
CA SER A 290 15.21 8.53 9.53
C SER A 290 14.51 8.32 10.88
N GLU A 291 13.43 9.06 11.13
CA GLU A 291 12.65 8.96 12.37
C GLU A 291 11.96 7.59 12.51
N ILE A 292 11.39 7.04 11.43
CA ILE A 292 10.81 5.68 11.42
C ILE A 292 11.89 4.65 11.75
N THR A 293 13.00 4.69 11.02
CA THR A 293 14.10 3.73 11.19
C THR A 293 14.64 3.76 12.62
N THR A 294 14.89 4.96 13.17
CA THR A 294 15.38 5.14 14.53
C THR A 294 14.42 4.50 15.55
N ARG A 295 13.11 4.72 15.43
CA ARG A 295 12.13 4.18 16.37
C ARG A 295 12.03 2.66 16.32
N ILE A 296 12.02 2.10 15.11
CA ILE A 296 11.93 0.65 14.92
C ILE A 296 13.20 -0.03 15.45
N THR A 297 14.38 0.47 15.06
CA THR A 297 15.66 -0.15 15.46
C THR A 297 15.98 0.05 16.94
N ALA A 298 15.47 1.10 17.59
CA ALA A 298 15.58 1.26 19.04
C ALA A 298 14.85 0.14 19.81
N ALA A 299 13.72 -0.35 19.30
CA ALA A 299 12.94 -1.43 19.90
C ALA A 299 13.35 -2.81 19.39
N ALA A 300 13.75 -2.92 18.13
CA ALA A 300 14.12 -4.16 17.43
C ALA A 300 15.47 -3.95 16.71
N PRO A 301 16.61 -4.08 17.40
CA PRO A 301 17.93 -3.71 16.87
C PRO A 301 18.37 -4.52 15.64
N LEU A 302 17.79 -5.70 15.43
CA LEU A 302 18.11 -6.57 14.29
C LEU A 302 17.16 -6.34 13.09
N ALA A 303 16.15 -5.49 13.24
CA ALA A 303 15.22 -5.21 12.15
C ALA A 303 15.90 -4.42 11.02
N SER A 304 15.55 -4.75 9.78
CA SER A 304 15.97 -4.02 8.58
C SER A 304 14.80 -3.27 7.96
N VAL A 305 14.89 -1.94 7.90
CA VAL A 305 13.82 -1.10 7.34
C VAL A 305 14.14 -0.74 5.89
N SER A 306 13.20 -0.95 5.00
CA SER A 306 13.34 -0.63 3.57
C SER A 306 12.06 -0.05 2.99
N VAL A 307 12.17 0.76 1.94
CA VAL A 307 11.01 1.23 1.16
C VAL A 307 10.86 0.32 -0.05
N VAL A 308 9.64 -0.15 -0.30
CA VAL A 308 9.34 -1.01 -1.44
C VAL A 308 9.84 -0.40 -2.76
N ALA A 309 10.51 -1.21 -3.57
CA ALA A 309 11.15 -0.77 -4.82
C ALA A 309 10.37 -1.17 -6.09
N VAL A 310 9.42 -2.11 -5.97
CA VAL A 310 8.57 -2.56 -7.07
C VAL A 310 7.10 -2.29 -6.74
N PRO A 311 6.20 -2.17 -7.74
CA PRO A 311 4.81 -1.83 -7.48
C PRO A 311 4.09 -2.94 -6.70
N PRO A 312 3.07 -2.62 -5.88
CA PRO A 312 2.30 -3.62 -5.12
C PRO A 312 1.67 -4.70 -5.99
N VAL A 313 1.27 -4.40 -7.23
CA VAL A 313 0.76 -5.42 -8.17
C VAL A 313 1.79 -6.54 -8.45
N ALA A 314 3.09 -6.23 -8.42
CA ALA A 314 4.14 -7.25 -8.49
C ALA A 314 4.12 -8.15 -7.25
N GLY A 315 3.89 -7.57 -6.07
CA GLY A 315 3.70 -8.33 -4.83
C GLY A 315 2.47 -9.25 -4.86
N ALA A 316 1.35 -8.74 -5.36
CA ALA A 316 0.15 -9.55 -5.58
C ALA A 316 0.42 -10.71 -6.57
N ALA A 317 1.17 -10.44 -7.64
CA ALA A 317 1.58 -11.46 -8.60
C ALA A 317 2.52 -12.51 -7.98
N LEU A 318 3.46 -12.10 -7.15
CA LEU A 318 4.34 -12.99 -6.39
C LEU A 318 3.56 -13.88 -5.43
N LEU A 319 2.59 -13.34 -4.68
CA LEU A 319 1.69 -14.12 -3.83
C LEU A 319 0.91 -15.16 -4.65
N GLY A 320 0.49 -14.80 -5.85
CA GLY A 320 -0.16 -15.71 -6.77
C GLY A 320 0.78 -16.83 -7.27
N LEU A 321 2.02 -16.49 -7.62
CA LEU A 321 3.05 -17.47 -8.01
C LEU A 321 3.35 -18.44 -6.87
N ASP A 322 3.41 -17.95 -5.63
CA ASP A 322 3.57 -18.80 -4.44
C ASP A 322 2.41 -19.81 -4.30
N ARG A 323 1.19 -19.38 -4.59
CA ARG A 323 -0.02 -20.23 -4.53
C ARG A 323 -0.03 -21.33 -5.60
N VAL A 324 0.47 -21.04 -6.79
CA VAL A 324 0.56 -22.03 -7.88
C VAL A 324 1.83 -22.89 -7.81
N GLY A 325 2.70 -22.65 -6.82
CA GLY A 325 3.91 -23.44 -6.58
C GLY A 325 5.07 -23.10 -7.50
N ALA A 326 5.09 -21.89 -8.08
CA ALA A 326 6.20 -21.42 -8.90
C ALA A 326 7.49 -21.28 -8.07
N GLY A 327 8.64 -21.53 -8.73
CA GLY A 327 9.94 -21.51 -8.06
C GLY A 327 10.61 -20.13 -8.04
N ALA A 328 11.77 -20.05 -7.36
CA ALA A 328 12.56 -18.81 -7.22
C ALA A 328 12.97 -18.18 -8.58
N GLU A 329 13.14 -18.97 -9.64
CA GLU A 329 13.46 -18.45 -10.97
C GLU A 329 12.30 -17.59 -11.54
N ALA A 330 11.05 -18.05 -11.32
CA ALA A 330 9.86 -17.29 -11.71
C ALA A 330 9.76 -15.97 -10.94
N GLU A 331 10.08 -15.97 -9.65
CA GLU A 331 10.15 -14.75 -8.84
C GLU A 331 11.20 -13.78 -9.39
N ARG A 332 12.44 -14.23 -9.63
CA ARG A 332 13.50 -13.37 -10.17
C ARG A 332 13.11 -12.76 -11.53
N ARG A 333 12.52 -13.57 -12.41
CA ARG A 333 12.06 -13.10 -13.72
C ARG A 333 10.96 -12.05 -13.62
N LEU A 334 9.98 -12.27 -12.75
CA LEU A 334 8.90 -11.30 -12.53
C LEU A 334 9.43 -9.99 -11.96
N ARG A 335 10.33 -10.03 -10.96
CA ARG A 335 10.94 -8.83 -10.39
C ARG A 335 11.74 -8.04 -11.44
N ALA A 336 12.55 -8.73 -12.25
CA ALA A 336 13.32 -8.11 -13.33
C ALA A 336 12.42 -7.43 -14.38
N ALA A 337 11.19 -7.92 -14.60
CA ALA A 337 10.25 -7.28 -15.51
C ALA A 337 9.74 -5.91 -15.02
N TYR A 338 9.86 -5.62 -13.72
CA TYR A 338 9.50 -4.34 -13.12
C TYR A 338 10.70 -3.42 -12.85
N ASP A 339 11.94 -3.92 -13.00
CA ASP A 339 13.15 -3.13 -12.80
C ASP A 339 13.21 -1.95 -13.81
N GLY A 340 13.41 -0.74 -13.28
CA GLY A 340 13.51 0.47 -14.08
C GLY A 340 12.23 0.98 -14.75
N ARG A 341 11.08 0.34 -14.51
CA ARG A 341 9.78 0.85 -14.99
C ARG A 341 9.22 1.90 -14.02
N PRO A 342 8.84 3.09 -14.50
CA PRO A 342 8.06 4.02 -13.68
C PRO A 342 6.69 3.40 -13.38
N TRP A 343 6.31 3.37 -12.10
CA TRP A 343 5.06 2.76 -11.64
C TRP A 343 4.22 3.65 -10.70
N SER A 344 4.62 4.91 -10.53
CA SER A 344 3.89 5.94 -9.76
C SER A 344 2.75 6.57 -10.57
#